data_0bfca7c6615d669b03624812a00e7a4b
#
_entry.id   0bfca7c6615d669b03624812a00e7a4b
#
_cell.length_a   1.000
_cell.length_b   1.000
_cell.length_c   1.000
_cell.angle_alpha   90.00
_cell.angle_beta   90.00
_cell.angle_gamma   90.00
#
_symmetry.space_group_name_H-M   'P 1'
#
loop_
_entity.id
_entity.type
_entity.pdbx_description
1 polymer ?
#
loop_
_entity_poly.entity_id
_entity_poly.type
_entity_poly.pdbx_seq_one_letter_code
_entity_poly.pdbx_strand_id
1 'polypeptide(L)'
;MQLILILLTVIAGMKVGKGSKVAVVGLGGLGHMAVKLAKAMGAEVMLFTRSAGKSDDAYCLGASRVVLSTDESQMKEVANTFDLIIDTVPYTHDLKPYVPTLALDGTLVLVGLVGELEQTINTVPMIMGRRSISASVIGGIAETQEMLDFCAEHNIVPDVEMINMQDINTAYERMQKSDVKYRFVVDMASLKG
;
A
#
# COMPACT_ATOMS: atom_id res chain seq x y z
N MET A 1 -11.67 8.66 1.66
CA MET A 1 -12.43 7.54 2.24
C MET A 1 -12.44 6.33 1.31
N GLN A 2 -12.88 6.43 0.07
CA GLN A 2 -12.94 5.31 -0.90
C GLN A 2 -11.62 4.53 -1.11
N LEU A 3 -10.48 5.21 -1.13
CA LEU A 3 -9.18 4.58 -1.33
C LEU A 3 -8.70 3.69 -0.16
N ILE A 4 -9.19 3.92 1.06
CA ILE A 4 -8.86 3.08 2.23
C ILE A 4 -9.68 1.80 2.19
N LEU A 5 -10.89 1.87 1.68
CA LEU A 5 -11.80 0.75 1.49
C LEU A 5 -11.17 -0.35 0.62
N ILE A 6 -10.53 0.02 -0.49
CA ILE A 6 -9.85 -0.94 -1.38
C ILE A 6 -8.90 -1.83 -0.59
N LEU A 7 -8.13 -1.23 0.33
CA LEU A 7 -7.13 -1.93 1.11
C LEU A 7 -7.77 -2.96 2.05
N LEU A 8 -8.84 -2.60 2.75
CA LEU A 8 -9.52 -3.55 3.62
C LEU A 8 -10.14 -4.70 2.83
N THR A 9 -10.84 -4.39 1.73
CA THR A 9 -11.43 -5.39 0.84
C THR A 9 -10.38 -6.38 0.31
N VAL A 10 -9.22 -5.87 -0.12
CA VAL A 10 -8.10 -6.71 -0.58
C VAL A 10 -7.54 -7.54 0.56
N ILE A 11 -7.21 -6.92 1.69
CA ILE A 11 -6.57 -7.60 2.81
C ILE A 11 -7.50 -8.66 3.41
N ALA A 12 -8.77 -8.33 3.64
CA ALA A 12 -9.77 -9.26 4.16
C ALA A 12 -10.12 -10.35 3.15
N GLY A 13 -10.33 -9.99 1.89
CA GLY A 13 -10.62 -10.95 0.81
C GLY A 13 -9.52 -11.97 0.59
N MET A 14 -8.26 -11.61 0.83
CA MET A 14 -7.09 -12.49 0.80
C MET A 14 -6.88 -13.25 2.11
N LYS A 15 -7.82 -13.16 3.07
CA LYS A 15 -7.76 -13.83 4.38
C LYS A 15 -6.48 -13.56 5.17
N VAL A 16 -5.97 -12.34 5.06
CA VAL A 16 -4.81 -11.91 5.85
C VAL A 16 -5.13 -11.94 7.34
N GLY A 17 -4.21 -12.46 8.14
CA GLY A 17 -4.36 -12.57 9.58
C GLY A 17 -3.04 -12.87 10.27
N LYS A 18 -3.13 -13.38 11.50
CA LYS A 18 -1.96 -13.74 12.30
C LYS A 18 -1.11 -14.79 11.57
N GLY A 19 0.16 -14.47 11.36
CA GLY A 19 1.12 -15.33 10.66
C GLY A 19 1.24 -15.06 9.16
N SER A 20 0.34 -14.28 8.56
CA SER A 20 0.48 -13.84 7.17
C SER A 20 1.65 -12.87 7.01
N LYS A 21 2.38 -13.02 5.90
CA LYS A 21 3.45 -12.11 5.51
C LYS A 21 2.97 -11.23 4.37
N VAL A 22 2.89 -9.94 4.62
CA VAL A 22 2.37 -8.94 3.68
C VAL A 22 3.46 -7.96 3.31
N ALA A 23 3.64 -7.70 2.03
CA ALA A 23 4.45 -6.58 1.58
C ALA A 23 3.56 -5.46 1.01
N VAL A 24 3.95 -4.22 1.25
CA VAL A 24 3.33 -3.03 0.66
C VAL A 24 4.37 -2.37 -0.24
N VAL A 25 4.02 -2.12 -1.50
CA VAL A 25 4.87 -1.40 -2.45
C VAL A 25 4.47 0.07 -2.46
N GLY A 26 5.40 0.92 -2.04
CA GLY A 26 5.19 2.37 -1.95
C GLY A 26 4.62 2.83 -0.61
N LEU A 27 5.07 3.99 -0.15
CA LEU A 27 4.61 4.65 1.08
C LEU A 27 4.05 6.03 0.74
N GLY A 28 2.81 6.06 0.39
CA GLY A 28 2.02 7.26 0.09
C GLY A 28 0.65 7.19 0.75
N GLY A 29 -0.33 7.93 0.20
CA GLY A 29 -1.69 8.00 0.74
C GLY A 29 -2.42 6.66 0.86
N LEU A 30 -2.12 5.67 0.00
CA LEU A 30 -2.62 4.29 0.13
C LEU A 30 -1.69 3.44 0.99
N GLY A 31 -0.39 3.47 0.68
CA GLY A 31 0.58 2.57 1.31
C GLY A 31 0.64 2.70 2.84
N HIS A 32 0.58 3.93 3.40
CA HIS A 32 0.60 4.09 4.86
C HIS A 32 -0.61 3.41 5.53
N MET A 33 -1.79 3.50 4.91
CA MET A 33 -2.99 2.82 5.42
C MET A 33 -2.90 1.29 5.23
N ALA A 34 -2.32 0.82 4.11
CA ALA A 34 -2.10 -0.60 3.89
C ALA A 34 -1.23 -1.21 5.00
N VAL A 35 -0.15 -0.53 5.39
CA VAL A 35 0.70 -0.96 6.51
C VAL A 35 -0.09 -1.01 7.82
N LYS A 36 -0.82 0.06 8.17
CA LYS A 36 -1.62 0.13 9.41
C LYS A 36 -2.67 -0.98 9.47
N LEU A 37 -3.44 -1.16 8.39
CA LEU A 37 -4.52 -2.16 8.33
C LEU A 37 -3.99 -3.59 8.40
N ALA A 38 -2.99 -3.94 7.58
CA ALA A 38 -2.41 -5.28 7.59
C ALA A 38 -1.79 -5.61 8.96
N LYS A 39 -1.13 -4.63 9.60
CA LYS A 39 -0.60 -4.77 10.96
C LYS A 39 -1.70 -5.02 11.98
N ALA A 40 -2.80 -4.28 11.93
CA ALA A 40 -3.92 -4.44 12.85
C ALA A 40 -4.61 -5.81 12.69
N MET A 41 -4.62 -6.37 11.47
CA MET A 41 -5.09 -7.74 11.21
C MET A 41 -4.12 -8.83 11.69
N GLY A 42 -2.95 -8.45 12.22
CA GLY A 42 -1.98 -9.37 12.81
C GLY A 42 -0.93 -9.91 11.84
N ALA A 43 -0.82 -9.35 10.64
CA ALA A 43 0.21 -9.72 9.69
C ALA A 43 1.60 -9.20 10.08
N GLU A 44 2.64 -9.90 9.63
CA GLU A 44 3.98 -9.35 9.54
C GLU A 44 4.09 -8.52 8.27
N VAL A 45 4.31 -7.20 8.41
CA VAL A 45 4.26 -6.26 7.29
C VAL A 45 5.66 -5.77 6.94
N MET A 46 6.03 -5.87 5.66
CA MET A 46 7.26 -5.27 5.11
C MET A 46 6.93 -4.20 4.09
N LEU A 47 7.78 -3.18 3.99
CA LEU A 47 7.64 -2.14 2.98
C LEU A 47 8.67 -2.32 1.88
N PHE A 48 8.23 -2.35 0.63
CA PHE A 48 9.07 -2.16 -0.55
C PHE A 48 9.12 -0.68 -0.94
N THR A 49 10.32 -0.13 -1.03
CA THR A 49 10.52 1.28 -1.43
C THR A 49 11.76 1.42 -2.30
N ARG A 50 11.81 2.47 -3.10
CA ARG A 50 13.01 2.83 -3.87
C ARG A 50 13.97 3.74 -3.09
N SER A 51 13.53 4.28 -1.95
CA SER A 51 14.28 5.28 -1.19
C SER A 51 14.35 4.91 0.29
N ALA A 52 15.55 4.85 0.84
CA ALA A 52 15.78 4.61 2.27
C ALA A 52 15.21 5.72 3.19
N GLY A 53 15.01 6.92 2.67
CA GLY A 53 14.50 8.06 3.46
C GLY A 53 13.07 7.89 3.99
N LYS A 54 12.36 6.80 3.59
CA LYS A 54 11.03 6.47 4.12
C LYS A 54 11.04 5.38 5.19
N SER A 55 12.22 4.91 5.61
CA SER A 55 12.33 3.77 6.53
C SER A 55 11.78 4.07 7.91
N ASP A 56 12.13 5.21 8.49
CA ASP A 56 11.67 5.60 9.83
C ASP A 56 10.15 5.73 9.88
N ASP A 57 9.57 6.36 8.86
CA ASP A 57 8.12 6.47 8.75
C ASP A 57 7.44 5.10 8.64
N ALA A 58 8.01 4.17 7.87
CA ALA A 58 7.48 2.82 7.73
C ALA A 58 7.48 2.05 9.06
N TYR A 59 8.57 2.14 9.82
CA TYR A 59 8.66 1.52 11.15
C TYR A 59 7.66 2.14 12.13
N CYS A 60 7.50 3.46 12.15
CA CYS A 60 6.49 4.14 12.97
C CYS A 60 5.06 3.69 12.64
N LEU A 61 4.78 3.38 11.37
CA LEU A 61 3.48 2.88 10.91
C LEU A 61 3.25 1.39 11.23
N GLY A 62 4.31 0.66 11.64
CA GLY A 62 4.22 -0.73 12.06
C GLY A 62 4.84 -1.75 11.11
N ALA A 63 5.58 -1.33 10.08
CA ALA A 63 6.36 -2.25 9.27
C ALA A 63 7.47 -2.90 10.11
N SER A 64 7.69 -4.20 9.92
CA SER A 64 8.75 -4.96 10.58
C SER A 64 10.10 -4.83 9.88
N ARG A 65 10.07 -4.57 8.58
CA ARG A 65 11.27 -4.41 7.74
C ARG A 65 10.97 -3.50 6.55
N VAL A 66 11.99 -2.78 6.12
CA VAL A 66 12.01 -2.03 4.85
C VAL A 66 13.01 -2.70 3.91
N VAL A 67 12.60 -2.90 2.67
CA VAL A 67 13.39 -3.54 1.62
C VAL A 67 13.49 -2.57 0.45
N LEU A 68 14.71 -2.29 0.02
CA LEU A 68 14.95 -1.47 -1.17
C LEU A 68 14.69 -2.30 -2.43
N SER A 69 13.63 -1.96 -3.18
CA SER A 69 13.27 -2.69 -4.40
C SER A 69 14.28 -2.51 -5.54
N THR A 70 15.21 -1.56 -5.40
CA THR A 70 16.33 -1.32 -6.32
C THR A 70 17.59 -2.11 -5.95
N ASP A 71 17.59 -2.77 -4.81
CA ASP A 71 18.70 -3.58 -4.32
C ASP A 71 18.41 -5.07 -4.53
N GLU A 72 19.05 -5.67 -5.53
CA GLU A 72 18.85 -7.08 -5.86
C GLU A 72 19.19 -8.04 -4.71
N SER A 73 20.15 -7.71 -3.86
CA SER A 73 20.52 -8.54 -2.70
C SER A 73 19.39 -8.60 -1.71
N GLN A 74 18.83 -7.43 -1.32
CA GLN A 74 17.69 -7.35 -0.41
C GLN A 74 16.45 -8.04 -0.99
N MET A 75 16.20 -7.90 -2.29
CA MET A 75 15.07 -8.57 -2.95
C MET A 75 15.24 -10.10 -2.97
N LYS A 76 16.45 -10.61 -3.15
CA LYS A 76 16.76 -12.05 -3.07
C LYS A 76 16.57 -12.61 -1.66
N GLU A 77 16.91 -11.86 -0.61
CA GLU A 77 16.71 -12.28 0.78
C GLU A 77 15.24 -12.51 1.14
N VAL A 78 14.32 -11.84 0.45
CA VAL A 78 12.87 -11.98 0.66
C VAL A 78 12.18 -12.81 -0.42
N ALA A 79 12.94 -13.62 -1.19
CA ALA A 79 12.35 -14.53 -2.17
C ALA A 79 11.42 -15.56 -1.50
N ASN A 80 10.32 -15.91 -2.16
CA ASN A 80 9.33 -16.89 -1.69
C ASN A 80 8.74 -16.59 -0.29
N THR A 81 8.53 -15.33 0.04
CA THR A 81 8.21 -14.91 1.41
C THR A 81 6.76 -14.48 1.59
N PHE A 82 6.17 -13.74 0.63
CA PHE A 82 4.93 -13.03 0.85
C PHE A 82 3.70 -13.78 0.38
N ASP A 83 2.71 -13.89 1.25
CA ASP A 83 1.38 -14.38 0.91
C ASP A 83 0.62 -13.34 0.09
N LEU A 84 0.82 -12.05 0.40
CA LEU A 84 0.20 -10.92 -0.27
C LEU A 84 1.20 -9.80 -0.48
N ILE A 85 1.23 -9.26 -1.70
CA ILE A 85 1.89 -7.99 -2.02
C ILE A 85 0.82 -7.00 -2.47
N ILE A 86 0.75 -5.84 -1.81
CA ILE A 86 -0.20 -4.76 -2.16
C ILE A 86 0.59 -3.66 -2.85
N ASP A 87 0.36 -3.49 -4.13
CA ASP A 87 1.03 -2.46 -4.93
C ASP A 87 0.19 -1.19 -4.98
N THR A 88 0.69 -0.14 -4.31
CA THR A 88 0.02 1.16 -4.18
C THR A 88 0.61 2.25 -5.08
N VAL A 89 1.52 1.89 -5.98
CA VAL A 89 2.20 2.85 -6.86
C VAL A 89 1.26 3.29 -7.99
N PRO A 90 1.01 4.60 -8.16
CA PRO A 90 -0.01 5.10 -9.08
C PRO A 90 0.46 5.30 -10.53
N TYR A 91 1.64 4.84 -10.88
CA TYR A 91 2.23 4.96 -12.21
C TYR A 91 2.89 3.66 -12.65
N THR A 92 3.07 3.50 -13.96
CA THR A 92 3.73 2.32 -14.54
C THR A 92 5.13 2.14 -13.99
N HIS A 93 5.43 0.96 -13.49
CA HIS A 93 6.73 0.56 -12.97
C HIS A 93 6.95 -0.94 -13.13
N ASP A 94 8.18 -1.41 -12.94
CA ASP A 94 8.53 -2.82 -13.15
C ASP A 94 7.98 -3.70 -12.04
N LEU A 95 7.13 -4.67 -12.39
CA LEU A 95 6.59 -5.67 -11.47
C LEU A 95 7.48 -6.91 -11.36
N LYS A 96 8.45 -7.10 -12.27
CA LYS A 96 9.32 -8.28 -12.31
C LYS A 96 10.05 -8.57 -10.99
N PRO A 97 10.58 -7.56 -10.27
CA PRO A 97 11.27 -7.81 -9.00
C PRO A 97 10.38 -8.39 -7.91
N TYR A 98 9.08 -8.11 -7.93
CA TYR A 98 8.16 -8.50 -6.86
C TYR A 98 7.64 -9.92 -7.00
N VAL A 99 7.41 -10.41 -8.21
CA VAL A 99 6.83 -11.76 -8.46
C VAL A 99 7.64 -12.88 -7.81
N PRO A 100 9.00 -12.91 -7.88
CA PRO A 100 9.79 -13.94 -7.21
C PRO A 100 9.73 -13.90 -5.67
N THR A 101 9.31 -12.78 -5.08
CA THR A 101 9.21 -12.64 -3.62
C THR A 101 7.88 -13.19 -3.06
N LEU A 102 6.89 -13.45 -3.91
CA LEU A 102 5.66 -14.14 -3.50
C LEU A 102 5.95 -15.57 -3.02
N ALA A 103 5.28 -15.99 -1.99
CA ALA A 103 5.25 -17.37 -1.51
C ALA A 103 4.50 -18.30 -2.48
N LEU A 104 4.40 -19.57 -2.12
CA LEU A 104 3.50 -20.50 -2.80
C LEU A 104 2.05 -20.02 -2.62
N ASP A 105 1.28 -19.98 -3.72
CA ASP A 105 -0.09 -19.44 -3.77
C ASP A 105 -0.19 -17.93 -3.47
N GLY A 106 0.93 -17.23 -3.36
CA GLY A 106 0.96 -15.81 -3.07
C GLY A 106 0.37 -14.97 -4.20
N THR A 107 -0.21 -13.83 -3.83
CA THR A 107 -0.87 -12.90 -4.77
C THR A 107 -0.26 -11.50 -4.70
N LEU A 108 0.02 -10.91 -5.85
CA LEU A 108 0.32 -9.48 -6.00
C LEU A 108 -0.95 -8.77 -6.46
N VAL A 109 -1.41 -7.78 -5.68
CA VAL A 109 -2.63 -7.03 -5.98
C VAL A 109 -2.30 -5.59 -6.31
N LEU A 110 -2.69 -5.15 -7.51
CA LEU A 110 -2.55 -3.79 -7.97
C LEU A 110 -3.75 -2.96 -7.49
N VAL A 111 -3.48 -1.93 -6.69
CA VAL A 111 -4.51 -1.00 -6.19
C VAL A 111 -4.19 0.46 -6.51
N GLY A 112 -2.96 0.76 -6.93
CA GLY A 112 -2.49 2.11 -7.22
C GLY A 112 -2.56 2.48 -8.70
N LEU A 113 -2.28 1.52 -9.58
CA LEU A 113 -2.17 1.76 -11.01
C LEU A 113 -3.53 1.68 -11.70
N VAL A 114 -3.89 2.76 -12.37
CA VAL A 114 -5.02 2.81 -13.30
C VAL A 114 -4.47 3.10 -14.69
N GLY A 115 -4.16 2.04 -15.45
CA GLY A 115 -3.55 2.16 -16.77
C GLY A 115 -3.00 0.85 -17.30
N GLU A 116 -2.33 0.90 -18.44
CA GLU A 116 -1.74 -0.27 -19.10
C GLU A 116 -0.42 -0.67 -18.43
N LEU A 117 -0.19 -1.97 -18.34
CA LEU A 117 1.10 -2.54 -17.97
C LEU A 117 1.94 -2.69 -19.26
N GLU A 118 2.94 -1.83 -19.42
CA GLU A 118 3.79 -1.84 -20.62
C GLU A 118 4.87 -2.94 -20.59
N GLN A 119 5.01 -3.64 -19.47
CA GLN A 119 6.13 -4.55 -19.24
C GLN A 119 5.71 -6.01 -19.33
N THR A 120 6.60 -6.82 -19.92
CA THR A 120 6.43 -8.27 -19.96
C THR A 120 6.66 -8.88 -18.58
N ILE A 121 5.82 -9.82 -18.19
CA ILE A 121 5.96 -10.59 -16.95
C ILE A 121 6.59 -11.94 -17.28
N ASN A 122 7.62 -12.34 -16.50
CA ASN A 122 8.15 -13.68 -16.58
C ASN A 122 7.18 -14.66 -15.89
N THR A 123 6.59 -15.58 -16.66
CA THR A 123 5.60 -16.52 -16.15
C THR A 123 6.22 -17.71 -15.41
N VAL A 124 7.52 -17.96 -15.55
CA VAL A 124 8.17 -19.10 -14.87
C VAL A 124 8.02 -19.04 -13.35
N PRO A 125 8.33 -17.94 -12.66
CA PRO A 125 8.07 -17.84 -11.21
C PRO A 125 6.61 -18.00 -10.86
N MET A 126 5.68 -17.56 -11.72
CA MET A 126 4.24 -17.70 -11.48
C MET A 126 3.82 -19.16 -11.51
N ILE A 127 4.21 -19.90 -12.54
CA ILE A 127 3.88 -21.32 -12.71
C ILE A 127 4.47 -22.14 -11.56
N MET A 128 5.73 -21.92 -11.23
CA MET A 128 6.44 -22.70 -10.20
C MET A 128 5.88 -22.49 -8.79
N GLY A 129 5.28 -21.34 -8.51
CA GLY A 129 4.73 -21.00 -7.20
C GLY A 129 3.22 -20.89 -7.16
N ARG A 130 2.49 -21.22 -8.25
CA ARG A 130 1.03 -20.98 -8.38
C ARG A 130 0.63 -19.54 -7.99
N ARG A 131 1.46 -18.58 -8.37
CA ARG A 131 1.34 -17.18 -7.99
C ARG A 131 0.36 -16.46 -8.88
N SER A 132 -0.32 -15.46 -8.32
CA SER A 132 -1.32 -14.68 -9.01
C SER A 132 -0.96 -13.20 -9.05
N ILE A 133 -1.41 -12.52 -10.10
CA ILE A 133 -1.48 -11.06 -10.16
C ILE A 133 -2.95 -10.72 -10.31
N SER A 134 -3.45 -9.85 -9.46
CA SER A 134 -4.83 -9.41 -9.41
C SER A 134 -4.90 -7.89 -9.31
N ALA A 135 -6.07 -7.33 -9.45
CA ALA A 135 -6.30 -5.91 -9.26
C ALA A 135 -7.61 -5.66 -8.53
N SER A 136 -7.69 -4.55 -7.81
CA SER A 136 -8.90 -4.09 -7.15
C SER A 136 -8.95 -2.57 -7.17
N VAL A 137 -10.13 -1.99 -7.31
CA VAL A 137 -10.27 -0.53 -7.40
C VAL A 137 -11.17 0.05 -6.33
N ILE A 138 -12.24 -0.62 -5.93
CA ILE A 138 -13.23 -0.09 -4.98
C ILE A 138 -14.05 -1.24 -4.37
N GLY A 139 -14.56 -1.03 -3.16
CA GLY A 139 -15.54 -1.91 -2.51
C GLY A 139 -16.96 -1.31 -2.47
N GLY A 140 -17.93 -2.11 -2.07
CA GLY A 140 -19.31 -1.72 -1.90
C GLY A 140 -19.60 -0.92 -0.62
N ILE A 141 -20.87 -0.53 -0.44
CA ILE A 141 -21.30 0.25 0.75
C ILE A 141 -21.15 -0.58 2.02
N ALA A 142 -21.50 -1.88 1.99
CA ALA A 142 -21.36 -2.77 3.15
C ALA A 142 -19.88 -2.88 3.57
N GLU A 143 -18.98 -3.13 2.62
CA GLU A 143 -17.53 -3.20 2.88
C GLU A 143 -16.99 -1.86 3.40
N THR A 144 -17.58 -0.74 2.96
CA THR A 144 -17.22 0.60 3.49
C THR A 144 -17.55 0.70 4.98
N GLN A 145 -18.73 0.20 5.40
CA GLN A 145 -19.11 0.22 6.80
C GLN A 145 -18.21 -0.70 7.62
N GLU A 146 -17.95 -1.93 7.14
CA GLU A 146 -17.03 -2.88 7.79
C GLU A 146 -15.63 -2.25 7.98
N MET A 147 -15.12 -1.53 6.98
CA MET A 147 -13.84 -0.82 7.07
C MET A 147 -13.87 0.27 8.14
N LEU A 148 -14.94 1.05 8.23
CA LEU A 148 -15.07 2.11 9.24
C LEU A 148 -15.14 1.52 10.64
N ASP A 149 -15.90 0.44 10.81
CA ASP A 149 -16.07 -0.25 12.10
C ASP A 149 -14.73 -0.87 12.55
N PHE A 150 -14.01 -1.53 11.65
CA PHE A 150 -12.67 -2.06 11.91
C PHE A 150 -11.67 -0.97 12.29
N CYS A 151 -11.67 0.15 11.56
CA CYS A 151 -10.78 1.27 11.86
C CYS A 151 -11.11 1.90 13.23
N ALA A 152 -12.39 2.00 13.58
CA ALA A 152 -12.83 2.52 14.88
C ALA A 152 -12.41 1.58 16.03
N GLU A 153 -12.61 0.27 15.89
CA GLU A 153 -12.22 -0.75 16.88
C GLU A 153 -10.72 -0.73 17.16
N HIS A 154 -9.91 -0.54 16.12
CA HIS A 154 -8.45 -0.61 16.22
C HIS A 154 -7.78 0.77 16.32
N ASN A 155 -8.55 1.86 16.46
CA ASN A 155 -8.05 3.24 16.50
C ASN A 155 -7.16 3.61 15.31
N ILE A 156 -7.52 3.15 14.12
CA ILE A 156 -6.77 3.41 12.89
C ILE A 156 -7.35 4.67 12.22
N VAL A 157 -6.51 5.69 12.10
CA VAL A 157 -6.82 6.92 11.37
C VAL A 157 -5.74 7.22 10.34
N PRO A 158 -6.07 7.86 9.21
CA PRO A 158 -5.07 8.32 8.27
C PRO A 158 -4.26 9.47 8.87
N ASP A 159 -2.97 9.51 8.55
CA ASP A 159 -2.15 10.68 8.86
C ASP A 159 -2.44 11.77 7.83
N VAL A 160 -2.79 12.96 8.32
CA VAL A 160 -3.22 14.08 7.48
C VAL A 160 -2.54 15.38 7.87
N GLU A 161 -2.29 16.24 6.89
CA GLU A 161 -1.87 17.62 7.08
C GLU A 161 -3.09 18.53 6.83
N MET A 162 -3.51 19.29 7.85
CA MET A 162 -4.59 20.28 7.69
C MET A 162 -4.05 21.50 6.97
N ILE A 163 -4.79 21.96 5.97
CA ILE A 163 -4.46 23.19 5.21
C ILE A 163 -5.68 24.10 5.10
N ASN A 164 -5.46 25.38 4.91
CA ASN A 164 -6.53 26.31 4.53
C ASN A 164 -6.82 26.20 3.03
N MET A 165 -8.01 26.63 2.61
CA MET A 165 -8.40 26.64 1.20
C MET A 165 -7.43 27.46 0.34
N GLN A 166 -6.91 28.56 0.87
CA GLN A 166 -5.97 29.45 0.18
C GLN A 166 -4.65 28.76 -0.18
N ASP A 167 -4.29 27.70 0.55
CA ASP A 167 -3.03 26.96 0.37
C ASP A 167 -3.13 25.79 -0.63
N ILE A 168 -4.30 25.60 -1.27
CA ILE A 168 -4.59 24.44 -2.10
C ILE A 168 -3.59 24.28 -3.27
N ASN A 169 -3.19 25.36 -3.90
CA ASN A 169 -2.23 25.30 -5.01
C ASN A 169 -0.85 24.86 -4.53
N THR A 170 -0.38 25.39 -3.40
CA THR A 170 0.87 24.97 -2.76
C THR A 170 0.81 23.49 -2.36
N ALA A 171 -0.34 23.02 -1.86
CA ALA A 171 -0.54 21.61 -1.55
C ALA A 171 -0.43 20.71 -2.79
N TYR A 172 -0.98 21.12 -3.94
CA TYR A 172 -0.81 20.39 -5.20
C TYR A 172 0.65 20.31 -5.65
N GLU A 173 1.41 21.42 -5.54
CA GLU A 173 2.84 21.40 -5.86
C GLU A 173 3.63 20.47 -4.95
N ARG A 174 3.30 20.43 -3.65
CA ARG A 174 3.91 19.52 -2.68
C ARG A 174 3.56 18.06 -2.99
N MET A 175 2.31 17.76 -3.36
CA MET A 175 1.91 16.40 -3.75
C MET A 175 2.70 15.89 -4.97
N GLN A 176 2.93 16.75 -5.97
CA GLN A 176 3.73 16.38 -7.14
C GLN A 176 5.18 16.03 -6.78
N LYS A 177 5.71 16.64 -5.72
CA LYS A 177 7.04 16.37 -5.18
C LYS A 177 7.08 15.22 -4.16
N SER A 178 5.93 14.56 -3.91
CA SER A 178 5.76 13.56 -2.84
C SER A 178 6.11 14.10 -1.44
N ASP A 179 5.97 15.40 -1.22
CA ASP A 179 6.19 16.13 0.03
C ASP A 179 4.86 16.28 0.78
N VAL A 180 4.34 15.18 1.30
CA VAL A 180 3.15 15.15 2.15
C VAL A 180 3.10 13.84 2.95
N LYS A 181 2.71 13.92 4.24
CA LYS A 181 2.50 12.76 5.13
C LYS A 181 1.06 12.69 5.63
N TYR A 182 0.15 12.03 4.97
CA TYR A 182 0.24 11.43 3.62
C TYR A 182 -0.91 11.95 2.76
N ARG A 183 -1.71 12.87 3.33
CA ARG A 183 -2.86 13.51 2.69
C ARG A 183 -3.04 14.93 3.21
N PHE A 184 -3.43 15.83 2.32
CA PHE A 184 -3.97 17.11 2.73
C PHE A 184 -5.47 17.00 3.01
N VAL A 185 -5.91 17.65 4.08
CA VAL A 185 -7.33 17.87 4.40
C VAL A 185 -7.55 19.37 4.49
N VAL A 186 -8.48 19.88 3.68
CA VAL A 186 -8.80 21.30 3.67
C VAL A 186 -9.76 21.64 4.78
N ASP A 187 -9.41 22.62 5.63
CA ASP A 187 -10.37 23.19 6.56
C ASP A 187 -11.36 24.10 5.80
N MET A 188 -12.57 23.63 5.65
CA MET A 188 -13.63 24.35 4.94
C MET A 188 -14.07 25.62 5.67
N ALA A 189 -13.81 25.76 6.98
CA ALA A 189 -14.08 27.00 7.70
C ALA A 189 -13.21 28.17 7.22
N SER A 190 -12.04 27.87 6.68
CA SER A 190 -11.12 28.85 6.09
C SER A 190 -11.65 29.57 4.84
N LEU A 191 -12.76 29.09 4.23
CA LEU A 191 -13.45 29.78 3.14
C LEU A 191 -14.15 31.07 3.56
N LYS A 192 -14.40 31.26 4.86
CA LYS A 192 -15.14 32.40 5.39
C LYS A 192 -14.26 33.58 5.82
N GLY A 193 -12.95 33.49 5.48
CA GLY A 193 -11.97 34.53 5.76
C GLY A 193 -11.75 35.49 4.59
#